data_0682fbbc24ade280b8dfd93a497f99e8
#
_entry.id   0682fbbc24ade280b8dfd93a497f99e8
#
_cell.length_a   1.000
_cell.length_b   1.000
_cell.length_c   1.000
_cell.angle_alpha   90.00
_cell.angle_beta   90.00
_cell.angle_gamma   90.00
#
_symmetry.space_group_name_H-M   'P 1'
#
loop_
_entity.id
_entity.type
_entity.pdbx_description
1 polymer ?
#
loop_
_entity_poly.entity_id
_entity_poly.type
_entity_poly.pdbx_seq_one_letter_code
_entity_poly.pdbx_strand_id
1 'polypeptide(L)'
;FFRLILHRKTGMLFKYAMCIVHNGTMERGGTGMPEQNNKLKLVRAVMLCVTLAIMAAIFLFSAQPGESSSALSQQITEKVESTAAHRLTPKWFSSQNDNANIRKWAHVYIYCALGVSTAVTVHLFGSAGKAGGAKQLVQEALISAVTCTAYAGTDEFHQLFIPGRAGMIQDVGVDALG
;
A
#
# COMPACT_ATOMS: atom_id res chain seq x y z
N PHE A 1 -0.04 20.62 -9.79
CA PHE A 1 -1.47 20.47 -9.40
C PHE A 1 -1.73 19.06 -8.83
N PHE A 2 -1.20 17.99 -9.47
CA PHE A 2 -1.38 16.60 -9.04
C PHE A 2 -0.63 16.26 -7.74
N ARG A 3 0.56 16.82 -7.54
CA ARG A 3 1.32 16.73 -6.28
C ARG A 3 0.51 17.27 -5.07
N LEU A 4 -0.31 18.30 -5.30
CA LEU A 4 -1.19 18.88 -4.26
C LEU A 4 -2.41 18.02 -3.97
N ILE A 5 -2.98 17.33 -4.98
CA ILE A 5 -4.18 16.49 -4.82
C ILE A 5 -3.83 15.16 -4.17
N LEU A 6 -2.72 14.54 -4.57
CA LEU A 6 -2.23 13.30 -3.95
C LEU A 6 -1.82 13.56 -2.49
N HIS A 7 -1.08 14.65 -2.24
CA HIS A 7 -0.69 15.07 -0.89
C HIS A 7 -1.89 15.43 0.00
N ARG A 8 -2.99 15.93 -0.59
CA ARG A 8 -4.20 16.28 0.16
C ARG A 8 -5.07 15.06 0.49
N LYS A 9 -5.22 14.09 -0.44
CA LYS A 9 -6.05 12.89 -0.24
C LYS A 9 -5.33 11.81 0.58
N THR A 10 -4.06 11.56 0.33
CA THR A 10 -3.24 10.66 1.17
C THR A 10 -3.04 11.26 2.56
N GLY A 11 -2.81 12.58 2.66
CA GLY A 11 -2.75 13.27 3.94
C GLY A 11 -4.07 13.26 4.72
N MET A 12 -5.21 13.18 4.04
CA MET A 12 -6.52 13.09 4.69
C MET A 12 -6.80 11.65 5.18
N LEU A 13 -6.51 10.63 4.38
CA LEU A 13 -6.60 9.21 4.80
C LEU A 13 -5.62 8.91 5.94
N PHE A 14 -4.40 9.43 5.86
CA PHE A 14 -3.40 9.33 6.93
C PHE A 14 -3.85 10.09 8.19
N LYS A 15 -4.44 11.28 8.06
CA LYS A 15 -5.03 12.02 9.18
C LYS A 15 -6.23 11.29 9.78
N TYR A 16 -7.10 10.66 8.98
CA TYR A 16 -8.21 9.86 9.49
C TYR A 16 -7.71 8.59 10.20
N ALA A 17 -6.75 7.87 9.63
CA ALA A 17 -6.10 6.74 10.28
C ALA A 17 -5.40 7.17 11.58
N MET A 18 -4.67 8.29 11.56
CA MET A 18 -4.05 8.88 12.75
C MET A 18 -5.08 9.38 13.79
N CYS A 19 -6.22 9.92 13.36
CA CYS A 19 -7.27 10.38 14.26
C CYS A 19 -7.96 9.21 14.99
N ILE A 20 -8.22 8.10 14.28
CA ILE A 20 -8.75 6.86 14.85
C ILE A 20 -7.74 6.28 15.86
N VAL A 21 -6.46 6.29 15.52
CA VAL A 21 -5.38 5.81 16.38
C VAL A 21 -5.16 6.75 17.57
N HIS A 22 -5.20 8.08 17.36
CA HIS A 22 -4.97 9.09 18.42
C HIS A 22 -6.11 9.09 19.46
N ASN A 23 -7.37 9.01 19.04
CA ASN A 23 -8.49 8.88 19.97
C ASN A 23 -8.47 7.57 20.77
N GLY A 24 -7.85 6.51 20.24
CA GLY A 24 -7.62 5.26 20.96
C GLY A 24 -6.47 5.28 21.98
N THR A 25 -5.59 6.30 21.92
CA THR A 25 -4.40 6.39 22.81
C THR A 25 -4.55 7.39 23.95
N MET A 26 -5.54 8.27 23.92
CA MET A 26 -5.68 9.36 24.88
C MET A 26 -6.25 8.97 26.26
N GLU A 27 -6.70 7.74 26.45
CA GLU A 27 -7.22 7.25 27.74
C GLU A 27 -6.27 6.24 28.43
N ARG A 28 -4.98 6.56 28.56
CA ARG A 28 -4.06 5.72 29.33
C ARG A 28 -3.52 6.39 30.60
N GLY A 29 -4.39 6.53 31.53
CA GLY A 29 -4.07 6.89 32.93
C GLY A 29 -5.02 6.21 33.92
N GLY A 30 -5.29 4.91 33.75
CA GLY A 30 -6.13 4.17 34.66
C GLY A 30 -6.23 2.70 34.28
N THR A 31 -6.38 1.82 35.24
CA THR A 31 -6.63 0.37 35.12
C THR A 31 -7.65 0.08 34.02
N GLY A 32 -7.15 -0.08 32.78
CA GLY A 32 -7.99 -0.28 31.60
C GLY A 32 -8.86 -1.52 31.76
N MET A 33 -10.19 -1.33 31.63
CA MET A 33 -11.16 -2.42 31.71
C MET A 33 -10.80 -3.52 30.69
N PRO A 34 -11.01 -4.81 31.00
CA PRO A 34 -10.65 -5.93 30.12
C PRO A 34 -11.27 -5.85 28.72
N GLU A 35 -12.38 -5.15 28.57
CA GLU A 35 -13.06 -4.90 27.29
C GLU A 35 -12.24 -4.03 26.34
N GLN A 36 -11.57 -2.97 26.82
CA GLN A 36 -10.76 -2.07 26.00
C GLN A 36 -9.52 -2.79 25.45
N ASN A 37 -8.93 -3.68 26.25
CA ASN A 37 -7.79 -4.48 25.85
C ASN A 37 -8.16 -5.49 24.74
N ASN A 38 -9.37 -6.05 24.79
CA ASN A 38 -9.89 -6.96 23.77
C ASN A 38 -10.20 -6.23 22.45
N LYS A 39 -10.76 -5.02 22.50
CA LYS A 39 -10.99 -4.20 21.31
C LYS A 39 -9.66 -3.86 20.61
N LEU A 40 -8.61 -3.50 21.34
CA LEU A 40 -7.30 -3.21 20.76
C LEU A 40 -6.65 -4.46 20.11
N LYS A 41 -6.78 -5.63 20.78
CA LYS A 41 -6.30 -6.90 20.20
C LYS A 41 -7.03 -7.24 18.91
N LEU A 42 -8.34 -7.03 18.86
CA LEU A 42 -9.15 -7.25 17.66
C LEU A 42 -8.70 -6.31 16.51
N VAL A 43 -8.54 -5.00 16.78
CA VAL A 43 -8.09 -4.04 15.78
C VAL A 43 -6.71 -4.42 15.22
N ARG A 44 -5.77 -4.82 16.07
CA ARG A 44 -4.46 -5.32 15.66
C ARG A 44 -4.55 -6.54 14.75
N ALA A 45 -5.38 -7.52 15.13
CA ALA A 45 -5.59 -8.72 14.32
C ALA A 45 -6.20 -8.39 12.96
N VAL A 46 -7.23 -7.53 12.93
CA VAL A 46 -7.88 -7.10 11.68
C VAL A 46 -6.88 -6.38 10.76
N MET A 47 -6.10 -5.42 11.29
CA MET A 47 -5.13 -4.69 10.47
C MET A 47 -4.01 -5.58 9.94
N LEU A 48 -3.54 -6.54 10.74
CA LEU A 48 -2.60 -7.55 10.28
C LEU A 48 -3.19 -8.40 9.16
N CYS A 49 -4.43 -8.88 9.32
CA CYS A 49 -5.13 -9.64 8.28
C CYS A 49 -5.31 -8.83 7.00
N VAL A 50 -5.66 -7.54 7.09
CA VAL A 50 -5.76 -6.64 5.92
C VAL A 50 -4.41 -6.52 5.21
N THR A 51 -3.33 -6.30 5.95
CA THR A 51 -1.98 -6.20 5.36
C THR A 51 -1.61 -7.49 4.64
N LEU A 52 -1.81 -8.64 5.28
CA LEU A 52 -1.53 -9.95 4.68
C LEU A 52 -2.43 -10.24 3.47
N ALA A 53 -3.69 -9.82 3.50
CA ALA A 53 -4.61 -9.95 2.36
C ALA A 53 -4.16 -9.10 1.16
N ILE A 54 -3.66 -7.88 1.38
CA ILE A 54 -3.10 -7.04 0.31
C ILE A 54 -1.84 -7.71 -0.27
N MET A 55 -0.93 -8.20 0.58
CA MET A 55 0.26 -8.94 0.12
C MET A 55 -0.13 -10.17 -0.71
N ALA A 56 -1.08 -10.96 -0.25
CA ALA A 56 -1.59 -12.11 -0.99
C ALA A 56 -2.20 -11.70 -2.33
N ALA A 57 -2.97 -10.61 -2.38
CA ALA A 57 -3.53 -10.09 -3.62
C ALA A 57 -2.45 -9.67 -4.62
N ILE A 58 -1.42 -8.93 -4.18
CA ILE A 58 -0.27 -8.57 -5.02
C ILE A 58 0.38 -9.84 -5.59
N PHE A 59 0.69 -10.82 -4.75
CA PHE A 59 1.30 -12.07 -5.18
C PHE A 59 0.45 -12.83 -6.21
N LEU A 60 -0.86 -12.93 -5.99
CA LEU A 60 -1.77 -13.61 -6.91
C LEU A 60 -1.86 -12.90 -8.27
N PHE A 61 -1.89 -11.55 -8.28
CA PHE A 61 -1.87 -10.78 -9.53
C PHE A 61 -0.51 -10.89 -10.25
N SER A 62 0.58 -10.91 -9.50
CA SER A 62 1.93 -11.10 -10.04
C SER A 62 2.17 -12.50 -10.59
N ALA A 63 1.52 -13.52 -10.03
CA ALA A 63 1.60 -14.90 -10.49
C ALA A 63 0.88 -15.16 -11.82
N GLN A 64 0.10 -14.21 -12.32
CA GLN A 64 -0.61 -14.38 -13.60
C GLN A 64 0.36 -14.31 -14.80
N PRO A 65 0.23 -15.22 -15.79
CA PRO A 65 0.99 -15.14 -17.03
C PRO A 65 0.85 -13.77 -17.71
N GLY A 66 1.90 -13.35 -18.41
CA GLY A 66 1.94 -12.04 -19.06
C GLY A 66 0.80 -11.77 -20.03
N GLU A 67 0.34 -12.80 -20.77
CA GLU A 67 -0.79 -12.71 -21.70
C GLU A 67 -2.10 -12.40 -20.97
N SER A 68 -2.42 -13.15 -19.91
CA SER A 68 -3.64 -12.94 -19.11
C SER A 68 -3.64 -11.55 -18.43
N SER A 69 -2.49 -11.15 -17.91
CA SER A 69 -2.31 -9.82 -17.32
C SER A 69 -2.46 -8.70 -18.35
N SER A 70 -2.00 -8.93 -19.59
CA SER A 70 -2.14 -7.97 -20.68
C SER A 70 -3.60 -7.83 -21.13
N ALA A 71 -4.32 -8.95 -21.26
CA ALA A 71 -5.74 -8.95 -21.61
C ALA A 71 -6.60 -8.20 -20.56
N LEU A 72 -6.35 -8.43 -19.27
CA LEU A 72 -7.02 -7.71 -18.20
C LEU A 72 -6.70 -6.20 -18.24
N SER A 73 -5.43 -5.86 -18.45
CA SER A 73 -5.01 -4.46 -18.56
C SER A 73 -5.68 -3.77 -19.74
N GLN A 74 -5.85 -4.45 -20.87
CA GLN A 74 -6.52 -3.91 -22.06
C GLN A 74 -7.99 -3.59 -21.79
N GLN A 75 -8.73 -4.48 -21.14
CA GLN A 75 -10.12 -4.24 -20.74
C GLN A 75 -10.26 -3.04 -19.79
N ILE A 76 -9.29 -2.88 -18.88
CA ILE A 76 -9.27 -1.74 -17.95
C ILE A 76 -8.91 -0.46 -18.71
N THR A 77 -7.97 -0.51 -19.65
CA THR A 77 -7.57 0.64 -20.48
C THR A 77 -8.75 1.22 -21.22
N GLU A 78 -9.52 0.38 -21.93
CA GLU A 78 -10.72 0.80 -22.67
C GLU A 78 -11.75 1.50 -21.77
N LYS A 79 -11.95 0.99 -20.55
CA LYS A 79 -12.87 1.59 -19.57
C LYS A 79 -12.33 2.90 -18.99
N VAL A 80 -11.03 2.98 -18.73
CA VAL A 80 -10.38 4.17 -18.16
C VAL A 80 -10.34 5.31 -19.16
N GLU A 81 -10.01 5.03 -20.44
CA GLU A 81 -9.99 6.05 -21.50
C GLU A 81 -11.37 6.63 -21.79
N SER A 82 -12.41 5.82 -21.71
CA SER A 82 -13.80 6.25 -21.87
C SER A 82 -14.35 7.08 -20.70
N THR A 83 -13.61 7.19 -19.59
CA THR A 83 -14.04 7.80 -18.35
C THR A 83 -13.06 8.90 -17.90
N ALA A 84 -13.51 9.84 -17.06
CA ALA A 84 -12.62 10.83 -16.42
C ALA A 84 -11.50 10.21 -15.57
N ALA A 85 -11.51 8.89 -15.36
CA ALA A 85 -10.51 8.13 -14.64
C ALA A 85 -9.12 8.14 -15.33
N HIS A 86 -9.02 8.46 -16.63
CA HIS A 86 -7.73 8.60 -17.32
C HIS A 86 -6.82 9.65 -16.64
N ARG A 87 -7.40 10.61 -15.90
CA ARG A 87 -6.64 11.59 -15.11
C ARG A 87 -5.87 10.99 -13.94
N LEU A 88 -6.24 9.78 -13.50
CA LEU A 88 -5.59 9.05 -12.41
C LEU A 88 -4.39 8.24 -12.90
N THR A 89 -4.26 8.05 -14.21
CA THR A 89 -3.18 7.28 -14.84
C THR A 89 -2.43 8.12 -15.89
N PRO A 90 -1.81 9.25 -15.51
CA PRO A 90 -1.05 10.07 -16.45
C PRO A 90 0.06 9.25 -17.12
N LYS A 91 0.40 9.59 -18.38
CA LYS A 91 1.37 8.85 -19.21
C LYS A 91 2.82 9.08 -18.78
N TRP A 92 3.12 8.82 -17.52
CA TRP A 92 4.47 9.01 -16.95
C TRP A 92 5.39 7.81 -17.18
N PHE A 93 4.84 6.61 -17.16
CA PHE A 93 5.63 5.38 -17.26
C PHE A 93 5.75 4.88 -18.70
N SER A 94 4.76 5.17 -19.55
CA SER A 94 4.78 4.87 -20.97
C SER A 94 3.88 5.84 -21.72
N SER A 95 4.43 6.49 -22.75
CA SER A 95 3.67 7.39 -23.64
C SER A 95 3.09 6.66 -24.85
N GLN A 96 3.66 5.49 -25.21
CA GLN A 96 3.32 4.74 -26.42
C GLN A 96 2.53 3.47 -26.14
N ASN A 97 2.57 2.96 -24.90
CA ASN A 97 1.89 1.73 -24.50
C ASN A 97 1.01 1.98 -23.28
N ASP A 98 -0.28 2.27 -23.53
CA ASP A 98 -1.25 2.60 -22.48
C ASP A 98 -1.49 1.43 -21.52
N ASN A 99 -1.45 0.17 -22.02
CA ASN A 99 -1.55 -1.02 -21.18
C ASN A 99 -0.39 -1.13 -20.17
N ALA A 100 0.84 -0.87 -20.63
CA ALA A 100 2.01 -0.87 -19.76
C ALA A 100 1.93 0.26 -18.72
N ASN A 101 1.45 1.43 -19.12
CA ASN A 101 1.27 2.57 -18.23
C ASN A 101 0.23 2.27 -17.14
N ILE A 102 -0.91 1.69 -17.50
CA ILE A 102 -1.97 1.34 -16.53
C ILE A 102 -1.51 0.25 -15.56
N ARG A 103 -0.76 -0.75 -16.03
CA ARG A 103 -0.19 -1.76 -15.15
C ARG A 103 0.72 -1.15 -14.08
N LYS A 104 1.62 -0.25 -14.46
CA LYS A 104 2.50 0.43 -13.50
C LYS A 104 1.72 1.30 -12.51
N TRP A 105 0.68 1.98 -12.95
CA TRP A 105 -0.20 2.71 -12.04
C TRP A 105 -0.96 1.79 -11.08
N ALA A 106 -1.41 0.63 -11.54
CA ALA A 106 -2.04 -0.36 -10.67
C ALA A 106 -1.08 -0.83 -9.56
N HIS A 107 0.20 -1.07 -9.88
CA HIS A 107 1.24 -1.36 -8.91
C HIS A 107 1.42 -0.20 -7.92
N VAL A 108 1.60 1.02 -8.37
CA VAL A 108 1.71 2.19 -7.49
C VAL A 108 0.54 2.27 -6.50
N TYR A 109 -0.70 2.09 -6.97
CA TYR A 109 -1.87 2.19 -6.09
C TYR A 109 -1.95 1.05 -5.07
N ILE A 110 -1.66 -0.18 -5.48
CA ILE A 110 -1.74 -1.33 -4.56
C ILE A 110 -0.59 -1.31 -3.55
N TYR A 111 0.61 -0.87 -3.95
CA TYR A 111 1.74 -0.68 -3.03
C TYR A 111 1.53 0.52 -2.11
N CYS A 112 0.87 1.59 -2.54
CA CYS A 112 0.43 2.67 -1.67
C CYS A 112 -0.54 2.15 -0.58
N ALA A 113 -1.50 1.32 -0.96
CA ALA A 113 -2.42 0.68 0.00
C ALA A 113 -1.66 -0.26 0.97
N LEU A 114 -0.67 -1.01 0.48
CA LEU A 114 0.19 -1.85 1.31
C LEU A 114 1.00 -1.00 2.29
N GLY A 115 1.61 0.09 1.83
CA GLY A 115 2.41 1.00 2.65
C GLY A 115 1.59 1.61 3.80
N VAL A 116 0.39 2.13 3.48
CA VAL A 116 -0.53 2.67 4.51
C VAL A 116 -0.94 1.59 5.51
N SER A 117 -1.33 0.42 5.04
CA SER A 117 -1.78 -0.69 5.89
C SER A 117 -0.65 -1.21 6.78
N THR A 118 0.57 -1.32 6.24
CA THR A 118 1.76 -1.73 6.99
C THR A 118 2.14 -0.68 8.04
N ALA A 119 2.11 0.62 7.69
CA ALA A 119 2.40 1.71 8.62
C ALA A 119 1.43 1.72 9.80
N VAL A 120 0.13 1.55 9.56
CA VAL A 120 -0.89 1.43 10.61
C VAL A 120 -0.65 0.19 11.46
N THR A 121 -0.33 -0.94 10.86
CA THR A 121 -0.03 -2.18 11.57
C THR A 121 1.19 -2.01 12.48
N VAL A 122 2.31 -1.52 11.94
CA VAL A 122 3.53 -1.25 12.70
C VAL A 122 3.27 -0.30 13.86
N HIS A 123 2.50 0.78 13.64
CA HIS A 123 2.12 1.72 14.68
C HIS A 123 1.31 1.06 15.80
N LEU A 124 0.29 0.28 15.45
CA LEU A 124 -0.55 -0.41 16.43
C LEU A 124 0.24 -1.42 17.29
N PHE A 125 1.26 -2.06 16.74
CA PHE A 125 2.10 -2.99 17.49
C PHE A 125 3.27 -2.28 18.22
N GLY A 126 3.84 -1.23 17.63
CA GLY A 126 4.97 -0.48 18.18
C GLY A 126 4.59 0.45 19.33
N SER A 127 3.38 0.99 19.33
CA SER A 127 2.89 1.96 20.32
C SER A 127 2.52 1.34 21.67
N ALA A 128 2.77 0.07 21.91
CA ALA A 128 2.43 -0.60 23.15
C ALA A 128 3.17 0.00 24.36
N GLY A 129 2.65 1.12 24.89
CA GLY A 129 3.10 1.71 26.16
C GLY A 129 4.06 2.89 26.07
N LYS A 130 4.34 3.43 24.88
CA LYS A 130 5.21 4.60 24.71
C LYS A 130 4.42 5.81 24.20
N ALA A 131 4.66 6.99 24.80
CA ALA A 131 4.19 8.26 24.24
C ALA A 131 4.95 8.48 22.93
N GLY A 132 4.23 8.46 21.77
CA GLY A 132 4.82 8.58 20.45
C GLY A 132 5.39 9.98 20.20
N GLY A 133 6.72 10.10 20.20
CA GLY A 133 7.41 11.29 19.71
C GLY A 133 7.70 11.19 18.21
N ALA A 134 8.12 12.30 17.58
CA ALA A 134 8.50 12.34 16.17
C ALA A 134 9.51 11.26 15.78
N LYS A 135 10.44 10.93 16.68
CA LYS A 135 11.44 9.88 16.48
C LYS A 135 10.82 8.48 16.30
N GLN A 136 9.76 8.17 17.05
CA GLN A 136 9.05 6.90 16.92
C GLN A 136 8.31 6.84 15.58
N LEU A 137 7.64 7.91 15.16
CA LEU A 137 6.95 7.97 13.87
C LEU A 137 7.92 7.75 12.69
N VAL A 138 9.11 8.35 12.76
CA VAL A 138 10.15 8.13 11.73
C VAL A 138 10.61 6.67 11.72
N GLN A 139 10.81 6.04 12.87
CA GLN A 139 11.20 4.63 12.93
C GLN A 139 10.11 3.71 12.36
N GLU A 140 8.85 3.95 12.69
CA GLU A 140 7.72 3.19 12.18
C GLU A 140 7.56 3.36 10.65
N ALA A 141 7.74 4.58 10.13
CA ALA A 141 7.73 4.86 8.71
C ALA A 141 8.88 4.14 7.97
N LEU A 142 10.09 4.15 8.55
CA LEU A 142 11.24 3.45 7.99
C LEU A 142 11.02 1.92 7.96
N ILE A 143 10.49 1.35 9.05
CA ILE A 143 10.17 -0.09 9.10
C ILE A 143 9.14 -0.44 8.02
N SER A 144 8.10 0.37 7.88
CA SER A 144 7.08 0.17 6.85
C SER A 144 7.68 0.26 5.44
N ALA A 145 8.46 1.29 5.15
CA ALA A 145 9.09 1.49 3.85
C ALA A 145 10.05 0.34 3.50
N VAL A 146 10.89 -0.09 4.44
CA VAL A 146 11.80 -1.23 4.25
C VAL A 146 11.03 -2.51 3.99
N THR A 147 9.95 -2.77 4.75
CA THR A 147 9.12 -3.97 4.59
C THR A 147 8.46 -3.99 3.22
N CYS A 148 7.86 -2.87 2.78
CA CYS A 148 7.20 -2.78 1.47
C CYS A 148 8.20 -2.90 0.32
N THR A 149 9.37 -2.25 0.41
CA THR A 149 10.42 -2.35 -0.61
C THR A 149 11.01 -3.76 -0.71
N ALA A 150 11.24 -4.41 0.44
CA ALA A 150 11.69 -5.80 0.45
C ALA A 150 10.64 -6.73 -0.17
N TYR A 151 9.36 -6.49 0.11
CA TYR A 151 8.27 -7.26 -0.50
C TYR A 151 8.19 -7.03 -2.01
N ALA A 152 8.33 -5.77 -2.49
CA ALA A 152 8.40 -5.47 -3.92
C ALA A 152 9.57 -6.20 -4.60
N GLY A 153 10.73 -6.25 -3.95
CA GLY A 153 11.87 -7.04 -4.45
C GLY A 153 11.56 -8.54 -4.56
N THR A 154 10.84 -9.12 -3.60
CA THR A 154 10.43 -10.53 -3.67
C THR A 154 9.39 -10.77 -4.76
N ASP A 155 8.49 -9.82 -4.99
CA ASP A 155 7.48 -9.88 -6.05
C ASP A 155 8.14 -9.87 -7.44
N GLU A 156 9.05 -8.93 -7.69
CA GLU A 156 9.82 -8.87 -8.94
C GLU A 156 10.70 -10.10 -9.15
N PHE A 157 11.31 -10.63 -8.09
CA PHE A 157 12.05 -11.89 -8.15
C PHE A 157 11.13 -13.06 -8.55
N HIS A 158 9.93 -13.13 -7.99
CA HIS A 158 8.94 -14.15 -8.37
C HIS A 158 8.52 -14.03 -9.83
N GLN A 159 8.36 -12.81 -10.36
CA GLN A 159 7.98 -12.56 -11.74
C GLN A 159 8.98 -13.10 -12.76
N LEU A 160 10.26 -13.27 -12.40
CA LEU A 160 11.27 -13.89 -13.28
C LEU A 160 10.93 -15.35 -13.65
N PHE A 161 10.13 -16.02 -12.83
CA PHE A 161 9.72 -17.41 -13.06
C PHE A 161 8.37 -17.54 -13.76
N ILE A 162 7.69 -16.41 -14.05
CA ILE A 162 6.37 -16.41 -14.68
C ILE A 162 6.50 -16.22 -16.18
N PRO A 163 5.92 -17.13 -17.00
CA PRO A 163 5.97 -17.03 -18.46
C PRO A 163 5.41 -15.69 -18.96
N GLY A 164 6.15 -15.05 -19.86
CA GLY A 164 5.75 -13.77 -20.46
C GLY A 164 5.87 -12.55 -19.54
N ARG A 165 6.52 -12.69 -18.37
CA ARG A 165 6.92 -11.57 -17.53
C ARG A 165 8.44 -11.46 -17.48
N ALA A 166 8.91 -10.21 -17.39
CA ALA A 166 10.31 -9.90 -17.12
C ALA A 166 10.35 -9.09 -15.82
N GLY A 167 10.87 -9.67 -14.74
CA GLY A 167 11.15 -8.95 -13.52
C GLY A 167 12.22 -7.91 -13.78
N MET A 168 11.94 -6.65 -13.50
CA MET A 168 12.87 -5.54 -13.73
C MET A 168 13.11 -4.77 -12.44
N ILE A 169 14.38 -4.55 -12.13
CA ILE A 169 14.80 -3.75 -10.97
C ILE A 169 14.17 -2.34 -10.97
N GLN A 170 13.87 -1.83 -12.16
CA GLN A 170 13.19 -0.54 -12.32
C GLN A 170 11.76 -0.58 -11.80
N ASP A 171 11.08 -1.71 -11.88
CA ASP A 171 9.70 -1.87 -11.41
C ASP A 171 9.65 -1.95 -9.87
N VAL A 172 10.69 -2.49 -9.21
CA VAL A 172 10.87 -2.34 -7.74
C VAL A 172 10.90 -0.87 -7.33
N GLY A 173 11.56 -0.01 -8.13
CA GLY A 173 11.57 1.43 -7.90
C GLY A 173 10.19 2.08 -8.05
N VAL A 174 9.39 1.63 -9.02
CA VAL A 174 8.01 2.10 -9.22
C VAL A 174 7.12 1.67 -8.05
N ASP A 175 7.25 0.43 -7.60
CA ASP A 175 6.49 -0.12 -6.47
C ASP A 175 6.86 0.55 -5.15
N ALA A 176 8.14 0.91 -4.96
CA ALA A 176 8.61 1.67 -3.80
C ALA A 176 8.11 3.13 -3.76
N LEU A 177 7.60 3.67 -4.87
CA LEU A 177 6.97 5.00 -4.91
C LEU A 177 5.52 5.00 -4.43
N GLY A 178 4.84 3.85 -4.41
CA GLY A 178 3.49 3.66 -3.86
C GLY A 178 3.53 3.40 -2.38
#